data_776ac550e165b75a0b55024eb402495e
#
_entry.id   776ac550e165b75a0b55024eb402495e
#
_cell.length_a   1.000
_cell.length_b   1.000
_cell.length_c   1.000
_cell.angle_alpha   90.00
_cell.angle_beta   90.00
_cell.angle_gamma   90.00
#
_symmetry.space_group_name_H-M   'P 1'
#
loop_
_entity.id
_entity.type
_entity.pdbx_description
1 polymer ?
#
loop_
_entity_poly.entity_id
_entity_poly.type
_entity_poly.pdbx_seq_one_letter_code
_entity_poly.pdbx_strand_id
1 'polypeptide(L)'
;MFNPRLGCSSISFRHQDLPEALRTIAGLGFEEIDLGALPGVCDHVPYDLDAEAVATVTAEVVASGLRVRSVNGDIGDLNAMLDADAQSARNRHLDALLTLAACTGAKALVLPCGALGHEPVRSLDEDLDTIAAQLIAAKQRADDFDVELWTESLHFLRFCWNLELAELLARRLSGSGVGIVMDFSHIVAAGEEPLEYLKRHQGRIAHVHLRDAVPGNINLSIGNGQADFAAGLGALAAAGYAGHFSLELETRDVTHGERPAAAAKAASFITDLI
;
A
#
# COMPACT_ATOMS: atom_id res chain seq x y z
N MET A 1 0.18 9.05 -23.01
CA MET A 1 -0.83 9.09 -21.93
C MET A 1 -0.82 7.72 -21.30
N PHE A 2 -0.69 7.63 -19.99
CA PHE A 2 -0.67 6.34 -19.29
C PHE A 2 -2.09 5.75 -19.21
N ASN A 3 -2.17 4.46 -18.89
CA ASN A 3 -3.46 3.82 -18.67
C ASN A 3 -4.18 4.49 -17.47
N PRO A 4 -5.46 4.87 -17.57
CA PRO A 4 -6.18 5.58 -16.49
C PRO A 4 -6.36 4.77 -15.20
N ARG A 5 -6.09 3.46 -15.24
CA ARG A 5 -6.05 2.59 -14.05
C ARG A 5 -4.67 2.52 -13.40
N LEU A 6 -3.65 3.19 -13.95
CA LEU A 6 -2.30 3.23 -13.40
C LEU A 6 -2.05 4.55 -12.67
N GLY A 7 -1.91 4.48 -11.36
CA GLY A 7 -1.48 5.57 -10.50
C GLY A 7 0.01 5.49 -10.15
N CYS A 8 0.47 6.46 -9.37
CA CYS A 8 1.81 6.48 -8.81
C CYS A 8 1.73 6.83 -7.32
N SER A 9 2.27 5.98 -6.46
CA SER A 9 2.35 6.28 -5.03
C SER A 9 3.29 7.46 -4.79
N SER A 10 2.87 8.38 -3.91
CA SER A 10 3.67 9.54 -3.52
C SER A 10 5.01 9.15 -2.88
N ILE A 11 5.09 7.95 -2.28
CA ILE A 11 6.33 7.38 -1.74
C ILE A 11 7.45 7.28 -2.78
N SER A 12 7.12 7.18 -4.07
CA SER A 12 8.09 7.18 -5.17
C SER A 12 8.93 8.47 -5.20
N PHE A 13 8.39 9.54 -4.63
CA PHE A 13 9.02 10.86 -4.54
C PHE A 13 9.15 11.36 -3.10
N ARG A 14 9.29 10.45 -2.12
CA ARG A 14 9.38 10.77 -0.69
C ARG A 14 10.55 11.68 -0.28
N HIS A 15 11.51 11.93 -1.17
CA HIS A 15 12.62 12.87 -0.97
C HIS A 15 12.24 14.33 -1.26
N GLN A 16 11.07 14.55 -1.83
CA GLN A 16 10.45 15.86 -2.06
C GLN A 16 9.43 16.13 -0.95
N ASP A 17 9.03 17.39 -0.75
CA ASP A 17 7.84 17.67 0.06
C ASP A 17 6.55 17.27 -0.70
N LEU A 18 5.42 17.20 -0.01
CA LEU A 18 4.17 16.75 -0.63
C LEU A 18 3.77 17.58 -1.85
N PRO A 19 3.74 18.94 -1.80
CA PRO A 19 3.41 19.75 -2.97
C PRO A 19 4.33 19.52 -4.18
N GLU A 20 5.62 19.32 -3.95
CA GLU A 20 6.58 19.04 -5.01
C GLU A 20 6.37 17.64 -5.60
N ALA A 21 6.17 16.63 -4.75
CA ALA A 21 5.89 15.24 -5.17
C ALA A 21 4.62 15.18 -6.02
N LEU A 22 3.53 15.84 -5.59
CA LEU A 22 2.28 15.92 -6.34
C LEU A 22 2.47 16.61 -7.70
N ARG A 23 3.19 17.73 -7.75
CA ARG A 23 3.50 18.41 -9.02
C ARG A 23 4.33 17.51 -9.95
N THR A 24 5.29 16.78 -9.41
CA THR A 24 6.12 15.84 -10.18
C THR A 24 5.25 14.73 -10.77
N ILE A 25 4.40 14.09 -9.98
CA ILE A 25 3.52 13.01 -10.42
C ILE A 25 2.54 13.49 -11.50
N ALA A 26 1.86 14.63 -11.26
CA ALA A 26 0.95 15.23 -12.22
C ALA A 26 1.67 15.63 -13.52
N GLY A 27 2.88 16.20 -13.40
CA GLY A 27 3.72 16.60 -14.54
C GLY A 27 4.19 15.42 -15.40
N LEU A 28 4.30 14.22 -14.84
CA LEU A 28 4.57 12.98 -15.56
C LEU A 28 3.35 12.46 -16.34
N GLY A 29 2.15 12.95 -16.04
CA GLY A 29 0.91 12.58 -16.70
C GLY A 29 0.10 11.49 -15.99
N PHE A 30 0.38 11.22 -14.71
CA PHE A 30 -0.52 10.43 -13.87
C PHE A 30 -1.75 11.26 -13.47
N GLU A 31 -2.87 10.59 -13.26
CA GLU A 31 -4.13 11.19 -12.81
C GLU A 31 -4.53 10.73 -11.41
N GLU A 32 -3.85 9.72 -10.87
CA GLU A 32 -4.19 9.07 -9.61
C GLU A 32 -2.96 8.77 -8.78
N ILE A 33 -3.09 8.87 -7.46
CA ILE A 33 -2.04 8.56 -6.50
C ILE A 33 -2.51 7.62 -5.40
N ASP A 34 -1.55 6.89 -4.81
CA ASP A 34 -1.62 6.44 -3.43
C ASP A 34 -0.84 7.43 -2.56
N LEU A 35 -1.50 7.99 -1.55
CA LEU A 35 -0.91 8.98 -0.66
C LEU A 35 -0.18 8.29 0.50
N GLY A 36 1.12 8.45 0.59
CA GLY A 36 1.94 7.90 1.66
C GLY A 36 1.77 8.68 2.97
N ALA A 37 1.38 7.96 4.03
CA ALA A 37 1.25 8.40 5.41
C ALA A 37 2.01 7.42 6.32
N LEU A 38 3.31 7.23 6.05
CA LEU A 38 4.17 6.20 6.64
C LEU A 38 5.31 6.87 7.42
N PRO A 39 5.15 7.08 8.74
CA PRO A 39 6.11 7.83 9.55
C PRO A 39 7.54 7.30 9.43
N GLY A 40 8.50 8.20 9.13
CA GLY A 40 9.90 7.86 8.95
C GLY A 40 10.24 7.12 7.62
N VAL A 41 9.23 6.83 6.80
CA VAL A 41 9.39 6.25 5.46
C VAL A 41 8.94 7.24 4.40
N CYS A 42 7.75 7.77 4.53
CA CYS A 42 7.18 8.80 3.67
C CYS A 42 6.39 9.78 4.53
N ASP A 43 7.01 10.90 4.86
CA ASP A 43 6.45 11.93 5.76
C ASP A 43 5.63 12.99 4.99
N HIS A 44 4.96 12.61 3.89
CA HIS A 44 4.07 13.49 3.15
C HIS A 44 2.81 13.86 3.93
N VAL A 45 2.41 12.98 4.85
CA VAL A 45 1.35 13.23 5.82
C VAL A 45 1.99 13.26 7.20
N PRO A 46 1.82 14.34 7.99
CA PRO A 46 2.39 14.40 9.34
C PRO A 46 1.76 13.35 10.25
N TYR A 47 2.56 12.81 11.17
CA TYR A 47 2.07 11.81 12.14
C TYR A 47 1.01 12.41 13.07
N ASP A 48 1.27 13.62 13.58
CA ASP A 48 0.31 14.37 14.38
C ASP A 48 -0.72 15.00 13.44
N LEU A 49 -1.74 14.21 13.09
CA LEU A 49 -2.74 14.52 12.10
C LEU A 49 -3.98 15.12 12.77
N ASP A 50 -3.88 16.38 13.17
CA ASP A 50 -5.02 17.16 13.67
C ASP A 50 -5.89 17.74 12.53
N ALA A 51 -6.94 18.45 12.87
CA ALA A 51 -7.88 18.99 11.87
C ALA A 51 -7.21 20.00 10.91
N GLU A 52 -6.20 20.76 11.36
CA GLU A 52 -5.46 21.72 10.53
C GLU A 52 -4.54 20.98 9.56
N ALA A 53 -3.83 19.95 10.03
CA ALA A 53 -2.99 19.10 9.19
C ALA A 53 -3.82 18.36 8.12
N VAL A 54 -4.97 17.78 8.49
CA VAL A 54 -5.91 17.18 7.54
C VAL A 54 -6.35 18.18 6.48
N ALA A 55 -6.74 19.38 6.88
CA ALA A 55 -7.18 20.42 5.95
C ALA A 55 -6.05 20.85 5.00
N THR A 56 -4.84 20.99 5.52
CA THR A 56 -3.65 21.36 4.73
C THR A 56 -3.33 20.30 3.67
N VAL A 57 -3.18 19.03 4.07
CA VAL A 57 -2.91 17.93 3.13
C VAL A 57 -4.02 17.81 2.08
N THR A 58 -5.28 17.92 2.51
CA THR A 58 -6.43 17.88 1.59
C THR A 58 -6.38 19.01 0.57
N ALA A 59 -6.05 20.24 0.99
CA ALA A 59 -5.93 21.38 0.09
C ALA A 59 -4.80 21.19 -0.94
N GLU A 60 -3.65 20.65 -0.54
CA GLU A 60 -2.53 20.35 -1.43
C GLU A 60 -2.89 19.30 -2.47
N VAL A 61 -3.55 18.22 -2.05
CA VAL A 61 -4.06 17.18 -2.96
C VAL A 61 -5.05 17.77 -3.97
N VAL A 62 -6.06 18.52 -3.50
CA VAL A 62 -7.05 19.16 -4.38
C VAL A 62 -6.37 20.11 -5.37
N ALA A 63 -5.42 20.92 -4.92
CA ALA A 63 -4.68 21.86 -5.78
C ALA A 63 -3.85 21.15 -6.86
N SER A 64 -3.41 19.92 -6.64
CA SER A 64 -2.67 19.12 -7.62
C SER A 64 -3.52 18.62 -8.78
N GLY A 65 -4.84 18.48 -8.60
CA GLY A 65 -5.78 17.87 -9.54
C GLY A 65 -5.70 16.34 -9.61
N LEU A 66 -4.85 15.70 -8.79
CA LEU A 66 -4.74 14.24 -8.72
C LEU A 66 -5.87 13.65 -7.86
N ARG A 67 -6.37 12.50 -8.27
CA ARG A 67 -7.31 11.70 -7.44
C ARG A 67 -6.51 10.83 -6.47
N VAL A 68 -6.97 10.71 -5.24
CA VAL A 68 -6.39 9.76 -4.27
C VAL A 68 -7.10 8.41 -4.38
N ARG A 69 -6.35 7.38 -4.74
CA ARG A 69 -6.88 6.00 -4.76
C ARG A 69 -6.90 5.41 -3.37
N SER A 70 -5.79 5.51 -2.66
CA SER A 70 -5.67 5.06 -1.28
C SER A 70 -4.81 5.99 -0.45
N VAL A 71 -4.99 5.95 0.87
CA VAL A 71 -4.01 6.43 1.84
C VAL A 71 -3.24 5.21 2.35
N ASN A 72 -1.93 5.19 2.17
CA ASN A 72 -1.05 4.15 2.70
C ASN A 72 -0.59 4.59 4.09
N GLY A 73 -1.18 3.99 5.14
CA GLY A 73 -0.96 4.41 6.52
C GLY A 73 -0.32 3.34 7.39
N ASP A 74 0.23 3.78 8.52
CA ASP A 74 0.76 2.91 9.56
C ASP A 74 0.23 3.36 10.92
N ILE A 75 -0.43 2.47 11.65
CA ILE A 75 -0.96 2.69 12.99
C ILE A 75 -0.18 1.95 14.07
N GLY A 76 1.04 1.54 13.74
CA GLY A 76 1.93 0.74 14.58
C GLY A 76 1.68 -0.76 14.45
N ASP A 77 2.51 -1.53 15.13
CA ASP A 77 2.54 -2.98 15.03
C ASP A 77 1.22 -3.63 15.47
N LEU A 78 0.49 -4.23 14.54
CA LEU A 78 -0.87 -4.75 14.79
C LEU A 78 -0.89 -5.96 15.75
N ASN A 79 0.22 -6.69 15.90
CA ASN A 79 0.38 -7.78 16.87
C ASN A 79 1.03 -7.34 18.19
N ALA A 80 1.31 -6.05 18.38
CA ALA A 80 1.85 -5.55 19.63
C ALA A 80 0.85 -5.72 20.77
N MET A 81 1.39 -6.01 21.95
CA MET A 81 0.64 -6.00 23.21
C MET A 81 0.54 -4.56 23.72
N LEU A 82 -0.62 -3.95 23.59
CA LEU A 82 -0.88 -2.58 24.03
C LEU A 82 -1.71 -2.56 25.30
N ASP A 83 -1.41 -1.61 26.18
CA ASP A 83 -2.32 -1.23 27.26
C ASP A 83 -3.49 -0.38 26.71
N ALA A 84 -4.45 -0.02 27.57
CA ALA A 84 -5.64 0.71 27.18
C ALA A 84 -5.34 2.11 26.62
N ASP A 85 -4.33 2.79 27.14
CA ASP A 85 -3.95 4.13 26.71
C ASP A 85 -3.29 4.11 25.33
N ALA A 86 -2.38 3.17 25.09
CA ALA A 86 -1.73 2.95 23.81
C ALA A 86 -2.74 2.49 22.74
N GLN A 87 -3.67 1.59 23.09
CA GLN A 87 -4.75 1.20 22.17
C GLN A 87 -5.66 2.40 21.83
N SER A 88 -5.96 3.26 22.80
CA SER A 88 -6.75 4.47 22.57
C SER A 88 -6.00 5.45 21.67
N ALA A 89 -4.69 5.59 21.82
CA ALA A 89 -3.85 6.41 20.95
C ALA A 89 -3.84 5.89 19.51
N ARG A 90 -3.65 4.57 19.33
CA ARG A 90 -3.76 3.90 18.02
C ARG A 90 -5.09 4.17 17.35
N ASN A 91 -6.20 4.06 18.09
CA ASN A 91 -7.53 4.28 17.56
C ASN A 91 -7.74 5.74 17.12
N ARG A 92 -7.24 6.73 17.90
CA ARG A 92 -7.29 8.14 17.49
C ARG A 92 -6.49 8.40 16.22
N HIS A 93 -5.31 7.81 16.08
CA HIS A 93 -4.52 7.95 14.86
C HIS A 93 -5.20 7.28 13.64
N LEU A 94 -5.79 6.11 13.83
CA LEU A 94 -6.62 5.46 12.80
C LEU A 94 -7.79 6.36 12.37
N ASP A 95 -8.52 6.94 13.32
CA ASP A 95 -9.64 7.83 13.01
C ASP A 95 -9.18 9.11 12.26
N ALA A 96 -7.99 9.62 12.58
CA ALA A 96 -7.39 10.74 11.85
C ALA A 96 -7.02 10.38 10.39
N LEU A 97 -6.42 9.20 10.17
CA LEU A 97 -6.13 8.70 8.82
C LEU A 97 -7.41 8.44 8.01
N LEU A 98 -8.46 7.90 8.64
CA LEU A 98 -9.76 7.70 7.99
C LEU A 98 -10.43 9.04 7.65
N THR A 99 -10.29 10.05 8.54
CA THR A 99 -10.75 11.41 8.26
C THR A 99 -10.04 11.99 7.05
N LEU A 100 -8.70 11.84 6.98
CA LEU A 100 -7.92 12.28 5.82
C LEU A 100 -8.37 11.55 4.53
N ALA A 101 -8.55 10.23 4.60
CA ALA A 101 -9.00 9.44 3.47
C ALA A 101 -10.35 9.93 2.95
N ALA A 102 -11.32 10.15 3.85
CA ALA A 102 -12.62 10.69 3.49
C ALA A 102 -12.54 12.12 2.91
N CYS A 103 -11.74 13.01 3.51
CA CYS A 103 -11.59 14.40 3.06
C CYS A 103 -10.90 14.50 1.68
N THR A 104 -9.97 13.59 1.37
CA THR A 104 -9.29 13.53 0.07
C THR A 104 -10.06 12.73 -0.99
N GLY A 105 -11.17 12.11 -0.61
CA GLY A 105 -11.97 11.25 -1.49
C GLY A 105 -11.28 9.93 -1.83
N ALA A 106 -10.35 9.48 -0.98
CA ALA A 106 -9.67 8.20 -1.16
C ALA A 106 -10.67 7.03 -1.08
N LYS A 107 -10.49 6.03 -1.95
CA LYS A 107 -11.30 4.83 -1.93
C LYS A 107 -11.03 3.98 -0.69
N ALA A 108 -9.80 3.95 -0.21
CA ALA A 108 -9.39 3.08 0.88
C ALA A 108 -8.28 3.65 1.75
N LEU A 109 -8.21 3.15 2.98
CA LEU A 109 -7.00 3.15 3.81
C LEU A 109 -6.32 1.79 3.69
N VAL A 110 -5.02 1.77 3.41
CA VAL A 110 -4.18 0.57 3.40
C VAL A 110 -3.40 0.50 4.70
N LEU A 111 -3.45 -0.63 5.38
CA LEU A 111 -2.68 -0.91 6.59
C LEU A 111 -1.77 -2.13 6.38
N PRO A 112 -0.59 -2.16 7.04
CA PRO A 112 0.32 -3.29 6.95
C PRO A 112 -0.19 -4.52 7.72
N CYS A 113 0.44 -5.68 7.47
CA CYS A 113 0.04 -6.98 8.00
C CYS A 113 0.79 -7.39 9.29
N GLY A 114 1.11 -6.46 10.16
CA GLY A 114 1.77 -6.74 11.44
C GLY A 114 3.04 -5.97 11.67
N ALA A 115 3.80 -6.35 12.70
CA ALA A 115 5.03 -5.70 13.14
C ALA A 115 6.13 -5.77 12.07
N LEU A 116 7.10 -4.85 12.17
CA LEU A 116 8.37 -4.99 11.47
C LEU A 116 9.14 -6.20 12.02
N GLY A 117 9.68 -7.01 11.09
CA GLY A 117 10.38 -8.26 11.41
C GLY A 117 9.48 -9.50 11.34
N HIS A 118 10.10 -10.67 11.40
CA HIS A 118 9.45 -11.95 11.11
C HIS A 118 9.11 -12.76 12.37
N GLU A 119 9.70 -12.38 13.50
CA GLU A 119 9.55 -13.13 14.75
C GLU A 119 8.22 -12.78 15.45
N PRO A 120 7.49 -13.77 15.93
CA PRO A 120 6.25 -13.52 16.67
C PRO A 120 6.55 -12.89 18.04
N VAL A 121 5.64 -12.02 18.50
CA VAL A 121 5.67 -11.43 19.85
C VAL A 121 5.25 -12.46 20.90
N ARG A 122 4.32 -13.35 20.56
CA ARG A 122 3.80 -14.43 21.43
C ARG A 122 3.99 -15.78 20.74
N SER A 123 2.96 -16.24 20.05
CA SER A 123 3.01 -17.36 19.15
C SER A 123 2.47 -16.95 17.78
N LEU A 124 2.78 -17.74 16.75
CA LEU A 124 2.34 -17.48 15.38
C LEU A 124 0.82 -17.30 15.31
N ASP A 125 0.07 -18.23 15.90
CA ASP A 125 -1.40 -18.20 15.84
C ASP A 125 -1.98 -17.03 16.63
N GLU A 126 -1.50 -16.75 17.85
CA GLU A 126 -1.96 -15.62 18.66
C GLU A 126 -1.68 -14.28 17.98
N ASP A 127 -0.55 -14.14 17.31
CA ASP A 127 -0.20 -12.90 16.60
C ASP A 127 -1.06 -12.74 15.35
N LEU A 128 -1.28 -13.79 14.56
CA LEU A 128 -2.19 -13.75 13.42
C LEU A 128 -3.63 -13.44 13.83
N ASP A 129 -4.10 -14.04 14.93
CA ASP A 129 -5.45 -13.77 15.49
C ASP A 129 -5.57 -12.29 15.91
N THR A 130 -4.51 -11.74 16.52
CA THR A 130 -4.49 -10.33 16.95
C THR A 130 -4.47 -9.39 15.75
N ILE A 131 -3.62 -9.64 14.75
CA ILE A 131 -3.57 -8.83 13.51
C ILE A 131 -4.95 -8.84 12.84
N ALA A 132 -5.55 -10.02 12.69
CA ALA A 132 -6.87 -10.13 12.08
C ALA A 132 -7.94 -9.36 12.86
N ALA A 133 -7.95 -9.46 14.20
CA ALA A 133 -8.88 -8.73 15.06
C ALA A 133 -8.72 -7.21 14.93
N GLN A 134 -7.46 -6.69 14.88
CA GLN A 134 -7.18 -5.27 14.69
C GLN A 134 -7.62 -4.78 13.29
N LEU A 135 -7.36 -5.54 12.24
CA LEU A 135 -7.81 -5.20 10.89
C LEU A 135 -9.35 -5.23 10.76
N ILE A 136 -10.02 -6.18 11.38
CA ILE A 136 -11.50 -6.24 11.40
C ILE A 136 -12.07 -5.04 12.18
N ALA A 137 -11.48 -4.70 13.33
CA ALA A 137 -11.90 -3.52 14.08
C ALA A 137 -11.65 -2.21 13.31
N ALA A 138 -10.52 -2.12 12.60
CA ALA A 138 -10.23 -0.98 11.73
C ALA A 138 -11.23 -0.89 10.55
N LYS A 139 -11.63 -2.04 9.96
CA LYS A 139 -12.66 -2.08 8.90
C LYS A 139 -14.02 -1.56 9.40
N GLN A 140 -14.42 -1.97 10.61
CA GLN A 140 -15.67 -1.48 11.21
C GLN A 140 -15.67 0.04 11.41
N ARG A 141 -14.50 0.63 11.79
CA ARG A 141 -14.35 2.08 11.87
C ARG A 141 -14.37 2.73 10.48
N ALA A 142 -13.69 2.14 9.50
CA ALA A 142 -13.64 2.66 8.15
C ALA A 142 -15.03 2.76 7.49
N ASP A 143 -15.95 1.86 7.86
CA ASP A 143 -17.34 1.90 7.40
C ASP A 143 -18.07 3.19 7.82
N ASP A 144 -17.76 3.76 8.98
CA ASP A 144 -18.35 5.02 9.46
C ASP A 144 -17.88 6.23 8.64
N PHE A 145 -16.79 6.10 7.88
CA PHE A 145 -16.21 7.13 7.00
C PHE A 145 -16.50 6.89 5.50
N ASP A 146 -17.23 5.85 5.13
CA ASP A 146 -17.43 5.40 3.75
C ASP A 146 -16.10 5.12 3.02
N VAL A 147 -15.11 4.62 3.75
CA VAL A 147 -13.77 4.26 3.27
C VAL A 147 -13.59 2.75 3.34
N GLU A 148 -13.06 2.14 2.30
CA GLU A 148 -12.68 0.73 2.35
C GLU A 148 -11.41 0.56 3.21
N LEU A 149 -11.25 -0.61 3.82
CA LEU A 149 -9.99 -0.99 4.47
C LEU A 149 -9.33 -2.09 3.64
N TRP A 150 -8.07 -1.87 3.28
CA TRP A 150 -7.25 -2.86 2.61
C TRP A 150 -6.01 -3.17 3.46
N THR A 151 -5.44 -4.36 3.29
CA THR A 151 -4.17 -4.73 3.92
C THR A 151 -3.22 -5.33 2.89
N GLU A 152 -1.98 -4.97 2.99
CA GLU A 152 -0.90 -5.61 2.24
C GLU A 152 -0.53 -6.91 2.95
N SER A 153 -1.26 -7.99 2.62
CA SER A 153 -1.25 -9.24 3.39
C SER A 153 0.06 -10.04 3.29
N LEU A 154 0.91 -9.77 2.28
CA LEU A 154 2.29 -10.22 2.18
C LEU A 154 3.19 -9.00 2.06
N HIS A 155 3.94 -8.73 3.11
CA HIS A 155 4.92 -7.65 3.14
C HIS A 155 6.26 -8.18 3.65
N PHE A 156 7.26 -8.30 2.79
CA PHE A 156 8.55 -8.96 3.05
C PHE A 156 9.28 -8.51 4.33
N LEU A 157 9.11 -7.24 4.73
CA LEU A 157 9.74 -6.71 5.94
C LEU A 157 8.88 -6.81 7.20
N ARG A 158 7.66 -7.35 7.10
CA ARG A 158 6.69 -7.42 8.19
C ARG A 158 6.42 -8.86 8.64
N PHE A 159 5.60 -9.03 9.67
CA PHE A 159 5.28 -10.33 10.25
C PHE A 159 4.72 -11.33 9.22
N CYS A 160 3.79 -10.91 8.37
CA CYS A 160 3.30 -11.74 7.27
C CYS A 160 4.20 -11.60 6.03
N TRP A 161 5.43 -12.09 6.12
CA TRP A 161 6.49 -11.89 5.12
C TRP A 161 6.50 -12.89 3.96
N ASN A 162 5.73 -13.98 4.02
CA ASN A 162 5.69 -15.03 3.00
C ASN A 162 4.26 -15.44 2.65
N LEU A 163 4.13 -16.28 1.65
CA LEU A 163 2.85 -16.72 1.10
C LEU A 163 2.02 -17.54 2.10
N GLU A 164 2.66 -18.36 2.94
CA GLU A 164 1.99 -19.15 3.96
C GLU A 164 1.31 -18.25 5.00
N LEU A 165 2.04 -17.27 5.55
CA LEU A 165 1.52 -16.34 6.54
C LEU A 165 0.43 -15.42 5.96
N ALA A 166 0.64 -14.96 4.70
CA ALA A 166 -0.38 -14.20 3.99
C ALA A 166 -1.68 -14.99 3.82
N GLU A 167 -1.60 -16.28 3.49
CA GLU A 167 -2.78 -17.14 3.37
C GLU A 167 -3.45 -17.39 4.72
N LEU A 168 -2.67 -17.63 5.79
CA LEU A 168 -3.21 -17.80 7.14
C LEU A 168 -3.94 -16.56 7.65
N LEU A 169 -3.39 -15.36 7.38
CA LEU A 169 -4.05 -14.10 7.68
C LEU A 169 -5.31 -13.93 6.82
N ALA A 170 -5.23 -14.18 5.51
CA ALA A 170 -6.36 -14.05 4.61
C ALA A 170 -7.54 -14.95 5.00
N ARG A 171 -7.28 -16.16 5.51
CA ARG A 171 -8.33 -17.07 6.03
C ARG A 171 -9.04 -16.45 7.24
N ARG A 172 -8.30 -15.84 8.18
CA ARG A 172 -8.85 -15.16 9.36
C ARG A 172 -9.69 -13.93 9.01
N LEU A 173 -9.33 -13.25 7.92
CA LEU A 173 -10.05 -12.11 7.39
C LEU A 173 -11.23 -12.49 6.47
N SER A 174 -11.56 -13.80 6.36
CA SER A 174 -12.65 -14.23 5.48
C SER A 174 -13.99 -13.68 5.96
N GLY A 175 -14.76 -13.07 5.06
CA GLY A 175 -16.06 -12.47 5.37
C GLY A 175 -16.02 -11.12 6.10
N SER A 176 -14.84 -10.58 6.42
CA SER A 176 -14.70 -9.30 7.14
C SER A 176 -14.91 -8.06 6.25
N GLY A 177 -14.79 -8.21 4.93
CA GLY A 177 -14.79 -7.08 3.99
C GLY A 177 -13.44 -6.37 3.87
N VAL A 178 -12.38 -6.82 4.55
CA VAL A 178 -11.02 -6.30 4.37
C VAL A 178 -10.49 -6.76 3.01
N GLY A 179 -10.12 -5.80 2.14
CA GLY A 179 -9.51 -6.06 0.85
C GLY A 179 -8.03 -6.41 0.96
N ILE A 180 -7.49 -7.04 -0.06
CA ILE A 180 -6.06 -7.42 -0.11
C ILE A 180 -5.35 -6.55 -1.15
N VAL A 181 -4.22 -5.97 -0.77
CA VAL A 181 -3.25 -5.38 -1.69
C VAL A 181 -2.22 -6.44 -2.08
N MET A 182 -2.02 -6.61 -3.38
CA MET A 182 -0.99 -7.47 -3.94
C MET A 182 0.21 -6.61 -4.34
N ASP A 183 1.36 -6.77 -3.70
CA ASP A 183 2.61 -6.11 -4.10
C ASP A 183 3.58 -7.12 -4.73
N PHE A 184 3.91 -6.90 -5.99
CA PHE A 184 4.83 -7.77 -6.73
C PHE A 184 6.22 -7.82 -6.09
N SER A 185 6.73 -6.70 -5.60
CA SER A 185 8.07 -6.63 -5.04
C SER A 185 8.21 -7.41 -3.73
N HIS A 186 7.19 -7.35 -2.88
CA HIS A 186 7.21 -8.09 -1.62
C HIS A 186 7.08 -9.60 -1.84
N ILE A 187 6.28 -10.02 -2.81
CA ILE A 187 6.13 -11.43 -3.17
C ILE A 187 7.47 -11.98 -3.71
N VAL A 188 8.09 -11.30 -4.67
CA VAL A 188 9.37 -11.72 -5.26
C VAL A 188 10.50 -11.68 -4.24
N ALA A 189 10.54 -10.66 -3.37
CA ALA A 189 11.56 -10.57 -2.33
C ALA A 189 11.45 -11.70 -1.29
N ALA A 190 10.25 -12.20 -1.03
CA ALA A 190 10.02 -13.39 -0.21
C ALA A 190 10.46 -14.71 -0.89
N GLY A 191 10.86 -14.65 -2.16
CA GLY A 191 11.19 -15.85 -2.97
C GLY A 191 9.96 -16.57 -3.49
N GLU A 192 8.83 -15.89 -3.53
CA GLU A 192 7.53 -16.41 -3.94
C GLU A 192 7.16 -15.95 -5.36
N GLU A 193 6.19 -16.63 -5.96
CA GLU A 193 5.74 -16.34 -7.32
C GLU A 193 4.42 -15.56 -7.32
N PRO A 194 4.32 -14.41 -8.05
CA PRO A 194 3.07 -13.64 -8.14
C PRO A 194 1.87 -14.46 -8.60
N LEU A 195 2.07 -15.43 -9.50
CA LEU A 195 1.00 -16.32 -9.96
C LEU A 195 0.46 -17.24 -8.85
N GLU A 196 1.31 -17.74 -7.97
CA GLU A 196 0.89 -18.57 -6.83
C GLU A 196 0.15 -17.73 -5.80
N TYR A 197 0.61 -16.50 -5.54
CA TYR A 197 -0.11 -15.55 -4.69
C TYR A 197 -1.51 -15.26 -5.24
N LEU A 198 -1.63 -14.94 -6.53
CA LEU A 198 -2.91 -14.67 -7.18
C LEU A 198 -3.88 -15.84 -7.07
N LYS A 199 -3.44 -17.07 -7.32
CA LYS A 199 -4.28 -18.28 -7.19
C LYS A 199 -4.90 -18.42 -5.80
N ARG A 200 -4.14 -18.12 -4.74
CA ARG A 200 -4.59 -18.24 -3.35
C ARG A 200 -5.50 -17.09 -2.90
N HIS A 201 -5.37 -15.92 -3.53
CA HIS A 201 -6.10 -14.71 -3.14
C HIS A 201 -7.09 -14.22 -4.22
N GLN A 202 -7.35 -15.04 -5.24
CA GLN A 202 -8.26 -14.69 -6.34
C GLN A 202 -9.64 -14.23 -5.81
N GLY A 203 -10.14 -13.12 -6.38
CA GLY A 203 -11.42 -12.52 -5.99
C GLY A 203 -11.37 -11.66 -4.72
N ARG A 204 -10.20 -11.55 -4.06
CA ARG A 204 -10.00 -10.71 -2.86
C ARG A 204 -9.04 -9.55 -3.08
N ILE A 205 -8.33 -9.52 -4.24
CA ILE A 205 -7.38 -8.46 -4.55
C ILE A 205 -8.16 -7.19 -4.88
N ALA A 206 -7.99 -6.19 -4.03
CA ALA A 206 -8.64 -4.89 -4.14
C ALA A 206 -7.75 -3.87 -4.86
N HIS A 207 -6.43 -3.98 -4.71
CA HIS A 207 -5.44 -3.07 -5.28
C HIS A 207 -4.12 -3.79 -5.56
N VAL A 208 -3.30 -3.22 -6.45
CA VAL A 208 -2.02 -3.83 -6.85
C VAL A 208 -0.91 -2.78 -6.82
N HIS A 209 0.15 -3.05 -6.06
CA HIS A 209 1.38 -2.28 -6.06
C HIS A 209 2.42 -2.90 -7.00
N LEU A 210 3.12 -2.06 -7.74
CA LEU A 210 4.08 -2.44 -8.76
C LEU A 210 5.45 -1.82 -8.48
N ARG A 211 6.40 -2.66 -8.14
CA ARG A 211 7.82 -2.38 -8.01
C ARG A 211 8.57 -3.68 -8.30
N ASP A 212 9.82 -3.59 -8.77
CA ASP A 212 10.61 -4.78 -9.03
C ASP A 212 11.48 -5.19 -7.85
N ALA A 213 11.85 -6.47 -7.83
CA ALA A 213 12.56 -7.08 -6.73
C ALA A 213 13.38 -8.28 -7.18
N VAL A 214 14.31 -8.69 -6.34
CA VAL A 214 14.92 -10.03 -6.32
C VAL A 214 14.78 -10.60 -4.91
N PRO A 215 14.95 -11.91 -4.68
CA PRO A 215 14.90 -12.45 -3.33
C PRO A 215 15.77 -11.66 -2.34
N GLY A 216 15.17 -11.21 -1.25
CA GLY A 216 15.81 -10.39 -0.21
C GLY A 216 15.92 -8.89 -0.51
N ASN A 217 15.49 -8.38 -1.66
CA ASN A 217 15.57 -6.95 -2.00
C ASN A 217 14.34 -6.47 -2.77
N ILE A 218 13.53 -5.62 -2.15
CA ILE A 218 12.29 -5.04 -2.69
C ILE A 218 12.50 -3.72 -3.47
N ASN A 219 13.71 -3.17 -3.57
CA ASN A 219 13.93 -1.76 -3.91
C ASN A 219 14.57 -1.58 -5.30
N LEU A 220 14.06 -2.26 -6.32
CA LEU A 220 14.56 -2.18 -7.69
C LEU A 220 13.58 -1.47 -8.63
N SER A 221 14.14 -0.75 -9.59
CA SER A 221 13.38 -0.17 -10.70
C SER A 221 12.78 -1.30 -11.56
N ILE A 222 11.59 -1.09 -12.11
CA ILE A 222 10.92 -2.06 -12.99
C ILE A 222 11.82 -2.42 -14.18
N GLY A 223 12.06 -3.71 -14.35
CA GLY A 223 12.95 -4.31 -15.35
C GLY A 223 14.37 -4.60 -14.86
N ASN A 224 14.71 -4.28 -13.60
CA ASN A 224 16.01 -4.58 -12.98
C ASN A 224 15.94 -5.73 -11.97
N GLY A 225 14.77 -6.29 -11.74
CA GLY A 225 14.55 -7.44 -10.86
C GLY A 225 14.10 -8.70 -11.60
N GLN A 226 13.31 -9.51 -10.91
CA GLN A 226 12.84 -10.82 -11.38
C GLN A 226 11.31 -10.91 -11.47
N ALA A 227 10.57 -9.84 -11.20
CA ALA A 227 9.11 -9.87 -11.28
C ALA A 227 8.65 -10.05 -12.75
N ASP A 228 7.94 -11.13 -13.03
CA ASP A 228 7.29 -11.33 -14.35
C ASP A 228 5.97 -10.57 -14.39
N PHE A 229 6.07 -9.27 -14.70
CA PHE A 229 4.90 -8.40 -14.80
C PHE A 229 3.95 -8.84 -15.91
N ALA A 230 4.46 -9.33 -17.04
CA ALA A 230 3.62 -9.74 -18.15
C ALA A 230 2.76 -10.95 -17.76
N ALA A 231 3.34 -11.97 -17.16
CA ALA A 231 2.60 -13.12 -16.67
C ALA A 231 1.63 -12.76 -15.54
N GLY A 232 2.09 -11.98 -14.54
CA GLY A 232 1.27 -11.61 -13.38
C GLY A 232 0.07 -10.71 -13.74
N LEU A 233 0.30 -9.66 -14.54
CA LEU A 233 -0.76 -8.74 -15.00
C LEU A 233 -1.73 -9.43 -15.96
N GLY A 234 -1.21 -10.28 -16.86
CA GLY A 234 -2.04 -11.11 -17.72
C GLY A 234 -2.94 -12.08 -16.94
N ALA A 235 -2.41 -12.67 -15.85
CA ALA A 235 -3.19 -13.54 -14.98
C ALA A 235 -4.26 -12.77 -14.18
N LEU A 236 -3.95 -11.55 -13.69
CA LEU A 236 -4.94 -10.66 -13.06
C LEU A 236 -6.08 -10.33 -14.02
N ALA A 237 -5.77 -9.98 -15.27
CA ALA A 237 -6.77 -9.71 -16.30
C ALA A 237 -7.62 -10.96 -16.59
N ALA A 238 -7.01 -12.13 -16.72
CA ALA A 238 -7.72 -13.40 -16.95
C ALA A 238 -8.61 -13.78 -15.74
N ALA A 239 -8.22 -13.38 -14.52
CA ALA A 239 -9.03 -13.55 -13.32
C ALA A 239 -10.19 -12.52 -13.19
N GLY A 240 -10.32 -11.59 -14.15
CA GLY A 240 -11.35 -10.55 -14.15
C GLY A 240 -11.06 -9.36 -13.23
N TYR A 241 -9.78 -9.13 -12.86
CA TYR A 241 -9.42 -7.97 -12.05
C TYR A 241 -9.68 -6.67 -12.81
N ALA A 242 -10.60 -5.86 -12.27
CA ALA A 242 -11.00 -4.57 -12.82
C ALA A 242 -10.54 -3.38 -11.96
N GLY A 243 -9.74 -3.64 -10.92
CA GLY A 243 -9.21 -2.61 -10.01
C GLY A 243 -8.06 -1.82 -10.63
N HIS A 244 -7.39 -1.03 -9.80
CA HIS A 244 -6.33 -0.12 -10.18
C HIS A 244 -4.94 -0.66 -9.78
N PHE A 245 -3.92 -0.08 -10.35
CA PHE A 245 -2.51 -0.37 -10.13
C PHE A 245 -1.81 0.90 -9.67
N SER A 246 -0.80 0.78 -8.82
CA SER A 246 0.03 1.91 -8.42
C SER A 246 1.51 1.56 -8.53
N LEU A 247 2.29 2.42 -9.17
CA LEU A 247 3.74 2.35 -9.10
C LEU A 247 4.19 2.81 -7.71
N GLU A 248 4.80 1.92 -6.93
CA GLU A 248 5.33 2.22 -5.61
C GLU A 248 6.87 2.15 -5.62
N LEU A 249 7.50 3.18 -6.20
CA LEU A 249 8.91 3.13 -6.58
C LEU A 249 9.83 3.66 -5.48
N GLU A 250 9.95 2.96 -4.36
CA GLU A 250 10.99 3.20 -3.34
C GLU A 250 12.39 2.73 -3.78
N THR A 251 12.65 2.79 -5.07
CA THR A 251 13.85 2.22 -5.68
C THR A 251 15.14 2.83 -5.15
N ARG A 252 16.19 2.01 -5.01
CA ARG A 252 17.51 2.43 -4.52
C ARG A 252 18.61 2.30 -5.58
N ASP A 253 18.25 1.89 -6.78
CA ASP A 253 19.11 1.70 -7.93
C ASP A 253 19.12 2.91 -8.89
N VAL A 254 18.43 4.00 -8.52
CA VAL A 254 18.42 5.27 -9.23
C VAL A 254 18.61 6.43 -8.26
N THR A 255 19.22 7.51 -8.72
CA THR A 255 19.37 8.77 -7.97
C THR A 255 18.04 9.54 -7.91
N HIS A 256 17.92 10.51 -7.00
CA HIS A 256 16.73 11.35 -6.90
C HIS A 256 16.42 12.08 -8.23
N GLY A 257 17.43 12.58 -8.93
CA GLY A 257 17.25 13.27 -10.22
C GLY A 257 16.78 12.35 -11.36
N GLU A 258 17.05 11.06 -11.27
CA GLU A 258 16.65 10.07 -12.28
C GLU A 258 15.26 9.48 -12.02
N ARG A 259 14.70 9.62 -10.81
CA ARG A 259 13.40 9.05 -10.44
C ARG A 259 12.24 9.43 -11.37
N PRO A 260 12.09 10.70 -11.81
CA PRO A 260 10.99 11.04 -12.72
C PRO A 260 11.08 10.29 -14.05
N ALA A 261 12.29 10.17 -14.62
CA ALA A 261 12.49 9.41 -15.87
C ALA A 261 12.26 7.91 -15.68
N ALA A 262 12.72 7.35 -14.55
CA ALA A 262 12.49 5.95 -14.21
C ALA A 262 10.99 5.65 -14.01
N ALA A 263 10.24 6.53 -13.33
CA ALA A 263 8.81 6.40 -13.16
C ALA A 263 8.06 6.49 -14.49
N ALA A 264 8.41 7.41 -15.37
CA ALA A 264 7.82 7.51 -16.71
C ALA A 264 8.08 6.26 -17.56
N LYS A 265 9.30 5.72 -17.50
CA LYS A 265 9.66 4.47 -18.20
C LYS A 265 8.85 3.28 -17.66
N ALA A 266 8.76 3.15 -16.34
CA ALA A 266 7.96 2.12 -15.69
C ALA A 266 6.47 2.25 -16.07
N ALA A 267 5.91 3.46 -16.03
CA ALA A 267 4.52 3.71 -16.40
C ALA A 267 4.21 3.36 -17.85
N SER A 268 5.12 3.67 -18.78
CA SER A 268 4.96 3.30 -20.18
C SER A 268 4.94 1.78 -20.34
N PHE A 269 5.90 1.09 -19.73
CA PHE A 269 5.98 -0.38 -19.79
C PHE A 269 4.74 -1.06 -19.20
N ILE A 270 4.30 -0.63 -18.02
CA ILE A 270 3.11 -1.21 -17.38
C ILE A 270 1.82 -0.88 -18.16
N THR A 271 1.71 0.34 -18.72
CA THR A 271 0.54 0.73 -19.54
C THR A 271 0.32 -0.22 -20.72
N ASP A 272 1.38 -0.74 -21.31
CA ASP A 272 1.29 -1.68 -22.43
C ASP A 272 0.84 -3.10 -22.00
N LEU A 273 0.81 -3.39 -20.69
CA LEU A 273 0.46 -4.70 -20.11
C LEU A 273 -0.95 -4.75 -19.49
N ILE A 274 -1.64 -3.60 -19.27
CA ILE A 274 -2.92 -3.52 -18.54
C ILE A 274 -4.08 -2.92 -19.34
#